data_111d4ad86bda15482a11b50231bd93ee
#
_entry.id   111d4ad86bda15482a11b50231bd93ee
#
_cell.length_a   1.000
_cell.length_b   1.000
_cell.length_c   1.000
_cell.angle_alpha   90.00
_cell.angle_beta   90.00
_cell.angle_gamma   90.00
#
_symmetry.space_group_name_H-M   'P 1'
#
loop_
_entity.id
_entity.type
_entity.pdbx_description
1 polymer ?
#
loop_
_entity_poly.entity_id
_entity_poly.type
_entity_poly.pdbx_seq_one_letter_code
_entity_poly.pdbx_strand_id
1 'polypeptide(L)'
;YQETDWEFLNRVLSAYGASAYIAGNEPGIYLRVGLMDTEEDADWDLLPYVLHRNAAPRETKKGLKGQIRYQIETYDILPLGEKVLFKGKELYIGKIERFFRQGLFVSRYYLYFAEGLRKLKYYNPFLGGVSINGVVTAVSRNRLQAQLETDALANYRKKYFFPFSTVAASPDGSGWYCMPRPGDQVRIFFPTADEKESYAIANIQGDSSPASDSPMSRPDLKDITMPDGKAVRFIEGGIQLAVGGNKGTVTLTNDGNAEIVTDDDIEISAAEAVCFSTDGMMSVTAGSRIQFINDAGGNITVTDETVKIDAAMIINN
;
A
#
# COMPACT_ATOMS: atom_id res chain seq x y z
N TYR A 1 11.25 5.38 -10.49
CA TYR A 1 12.26 5.81 -9.51
C TYR A 1 13.67 5.61 -10.08
N GLN A 2 14.46 6.68 -10.24
CA GLN A 2 15.83 6.69 -10.76
C GLN A 2 16.03 5.88 -12.06
N GLU A 3 15.07 5.88 -12.95
CA GLU A 3 15.16 5.29 -14.29
C GLU A 3 14.62 6.29 -15.31
N THR A 4 15.15 6.23 -16.53
CA THR A 4 14.65 7.01 -17.66
C THR A 4 13.34 6.42 -18.18
N ASP A 5 12.56 7.20 -18.94
CA ASP A 5 11.32 6.71 -19.57
C ASP A 5 11.58 5.50 -20.48
N TRP A 6 12.74 5.47 -21.13
CA TRP A 6 13.14 4.35 -21.97
C TRP A 6 13.45 3.08 -21.18
N GLU A 7 14.15 3.21 -20.05
CA GLU A 7 14.42 2.09 -19.13
C GLU A 7 13.14 1.57 -18.53
N PHE A 8 12.25 2.47 -18.06
CA PHE A 8 10.94 2.13 -17.54
C PHE A 8 10.11 1.36 -18.56
N LEU A 9 9.99 1.89 -19.80
CA LEU A 9 9.26 1.22 -20.87
C LEU A 9 9.79 -0.20 -21.13
N ASN A 10 11.11 -0.34 -21.28
CA ASN A 10 11.75 -1.65 -21.51
C ASN A 10 11.52 -2.61 -20.34
N ARG A 11 11.55 -2.12 -19.11
CA ARG A 11 11.28 -2.91 -17.92
C ARG A 11 9.83 -3.42 -17.90
N VAL A 12 8.87 -2.54 -18.17
CA VAL A 12 7.46 -2.94 -18.27
C VAL A 12 7.27 -3.99 -19.37
N LEU A 13 7.83 -3.76 -20.55
CA LEU A 13 7.72 -4.69 -21.68
C LEU A 13 8.41 -6.03 -21.40
N SER A 14 9.46 -6.04 -20.59
CA SER A 14 10.15 -7.28 -20.21
C SER A 14 9.24 -8.26 -19.47
N ALA A 15 8.24 -7.76 -18.71
CA ALA A 15 7.24 -8.59 -18.04
C ALA A 15 6.39 -9.40 -19.03
N TYR A 16 6.24 -8.90 -20.25
CA TYR A 16 5.52 -9.57 -21.34
C TYR A 16 6.45 -10.29 -22.30
N GLY A 17 7.76 -10.28 -22.05
CA GLY A 17 8.77 -10.83 -22.94
C GLY A 17 8.94 -10.05 -24.24
N ALA A 18 8.41 -8.84 -24.32
CA ALA A 18 8.45 -7.97 -25.48
C ALA A 18 9.67 -7.04 -25.47
N SER A 19 10.01 -6.51 -26.65
CA SER A 19 11.01 -5.47 -26.84
C SER A 19 10.40 -4.25 -27.52
N ALA A 20 10.92 -3.07 -27.23
CA ALA A 20 10.61 -1.85 -27.97
C ALA A 20 11.68 -1.58 -29.02
N TYR A 21 11.26 -1.08 -30.17
CA TYR A 21 12.12 -0.69 -31.29
C TYR A 21 11.76 0.73 -31.73
N ILE A 22 12.78 1.52 -32.01
CA ILE A 22 12.58 2.83 -32.65
C ILE A 22 12.65 2.59 -34.16
N ALA A 23 11.54 2.90 -34.84
CA ALA A 23 11.51 2.90 -36.32
C ALA A 23 12.21 4.14 -36.83
N GLY A 24 13.34 3.96 -37.56
CA GLY A 24 14.17 5.06 -38.06
C GLY A 24 14.10 5.27 -39.56
N ASN A 25 13.17 4.62 -40.26
CA ASN A 25 12.99 4.69 -41.70
C ASN A 25 11.78 5.50 -42.16
N GLU A 26 11.04 6.11 -41.24
CA GLU A 26 9.91 7.00 -41.50
C GLU A 26 10.18 8.40 -40.93
N PRO A 27 9.59 9.47 -41.51
CA PRO A 27 9.70 10.80 -40.92
C PRO A 27 9.02 10.84 -39.56
N GLY A 28 9.80 11.03 -38.51
CA GLY A 28 9.32 11.06 -37.11
C GLY A 28 9.93 9.96 -36.25
N ILE A 29 9.60 10.00 -34.96
CA ILE A 29 10.01 8.97 -34.00
C ILE A 29 8.82 8.06 -33.73
N TYR A 30 8.84 6.87 -34.28
CA TYR A 30 7.81 5.87 -34.05
C TYR A 30 8.35 4.77 -33.15
N LEU A 31 7.57 4.46 -32.09
CA LEU A 31 7.87 3.35 -31.20
C LEU A 31 7.06 2.13 -31.64
N ARG A 32 7.74 1.04 -31.92
CA ARG A 32 7.14 -0.26 -32.21
C ARG A 32 7.40 -1.20 -31.03
N VAL A 33 6.39 -2.00 -30.68
CA VAL A 33 6.46 -2.95 -29.57
C VAL A 33 6.19 -4.37 -30.08
N GLY A 34 7.07 -5.29 -29.75
CA GLY A 34 6.98 -6.68 -30.20
C GLY A 34 7.63 -6.92 -31.56
N LEU A 35 7.55 -8.16 -32.02
CA LEU A 35 8.04 -8.58 -33.34
C LEU A 35 6.97 -8.32 -34.38
N MET A 36 7.37 -8.04 -35.61
CA MET A 36 6.43 -7.76 -36.70
C MET A 36 6.06 -9.07 -37.41
N ASP A 37 4.78 -9.19 -37.76
CA ASP A 37 4.27 -10.34 -38.52
C ASP A 37 4.37 -10.12 -40.03
N THR A 38 4.70 -8.91 -40.47
CA THR A 38 4.95 -8.61 -41.89
C THR A 38 6.24 -9.28 -42.31
N GLU A 39 6.20 -9.99 -43.41
CA GLU A 39 7.36 -10.62 -44.03
C GLU A 39 7.80 -9.78 -45.22
N GLU A 40 9.01 -9.25 -45.14
CA GLU A 40 9.62 -8.58 -46.27
C GLU A 40 10.27 -9.62 -47.16
N ASP A 41 9.97 -9.53 -48.46
CA ASP A 41 10.51 -10.42 -49.49
C ASP A 41 11.96 -10.02 -49.83
N ALA A 42 12.88 -10.40 -48.96
CA ALA A 42 14.30 -10.12 -49.10
C ALA A 42 15.02 -11.41 -49.60
N ASP A 43 15.46 -11.39 -50.83
CA ASP A 43 16.25 -12.48 -51.38
C ASP A 43 17.71 -12.47 -50.87
N TRP A 44 17.86 -12.83 -49.59
CA TRP A 44 19.15 -12.86 -48.91
C TRP A 44 19.80 -14.23 -48.84
N ASP A 45 19.19 -15.26 -49.42
CA ASP A 45 19.66 -16.66 -49.29
C ASP A 45 21.04 -16.91 -49.90
N LEU A 46 21.43 -16.09 -50.87
CA LEU A 46 22.74 -16.17 -51.52
C LEU A 46 23.80 -15.29 -50.85
N LEU A 47 23.44 -14.44 -49.89
CA LEU A 47 24.40 -13.55 -49.24
C LEU A 47 25.37 -14.34 -48.35
N PRO A 48 26.65 -13.92 -48.29
CA PRO A 48 27.61 -14.42 -47.31
C PRO A 48 27.11 -14.08 -45.88
N TYR A 49 27.29 -15.01 -44.97
CA TYR A 49 26.88 -14.80 -43.59
C TYR A 49 27.90 -15.32 -42.58
N VAL A 50 27.86 -14.77 -41.38
CA VAL A 50 28.57 -15.27 -40.21
C VAL A 50 27.56 -15.78 -39.18
N LEU A 51 27.77 -17.01 -38.73
CA LEU A 51 26.97 -17.61 -37.68
C LEU A 51 27.64 -17.36 -36.33
N HIS A 52 26.93 -16.62 -35.44
CA HIS A 52 27.36 -16.43 -34.06
C HIS A 52 26.55 -17.31 -33.11
N ARG A 53 27.24 -17.92 -32.17
CA ARG A 53 26.64 -18.71 -31.12
C ARG A 53 27.14 -18.17 -29.76
N ASN A 54 26.22 -17.77 -28.91
CA ASN A 54 26.56 -17.39 -27.53
C ASN A 54 26.80 -18.64 -26.69
N ALA A 55 28.04 -18.77 -26.19
CA ALA A 55 28.44 -19.91 -25.36
C ALA A 55 28.13 -19.74 -23.88
N ALA A 56 27.57 -18.61 -23.46
CA ALA A 56 27.23 -18.36 -22.06
C ALA A 56 26.15 -19.34 -21.59
N PRO A 57 26.38 -20.11 -20.51
CA PRO A 57 25.35 -20.90 -19.86
C PRO A 57 24.39 -19.93 -19.19
N ARG A 58 23.44 -19.42 -19.94
CA ARG A 58 22.27 -18.84 -19.32
C ARG A 58 21.29 -19.99 -19.10
N GLU A 59 20.83 -20.17 -17.90
CA GLU A 59 19.59 -20.87 -17.54
C GLU A 59 18.41 -20.20 -18.25
N THR A 60 18.44 -20.16 -19.55
CA THR A 60 17.45 -19.49 -20.35
C THR A 60 16.48 -20.53 -20.86
N LYS A 61 15.24 -20.40 -20.51
CA LYS A 61 14.09 -21.01 -21.19
C LYS A 61 14.08 -20.74 -22.72
N LYS A 62 15.14 -20.14 -23.28
CA LYS A 62 15.29 -19.78 -24.70
C LYS A 62 15.76 -20.91 -25.60
N GLY A 63 16.21 -22.00 -25.03
CA GLY A 63 16.74 -23.13 -25.82
C GLY A 63 17.93 -22.77 -26.74
N LEU A 64 18.35 -23.71 -27.57
CA LEU A 64 19.47 -23.52 -28.50
C LEU A 64 19.21 -22.44 -29.55
N LYS A 65 17.98 -22.32 -30.05
CA LYS A 65 17.61 -21.29 -31.04
C LYS A 65 17.82 -19.86 -30.50
N GLY A 66 17.55 -19.63 -29.24
CA GLY A 66 17.78 -18.32 -28.63
C GLY A 66 19.23 -17.88 -28.47
N GLN A 67 20.19 -18.78 -28.74
CA GLN A 67 21.63 -18.52 -28.65
C GLN A 67 22.30 -18.26 -30.01
N ILE A 68 21.55 -18.42 -31.09
CA ILE A 68 22.07 -18.32 -32.45
C ILE A 68 21.61 -17.01 -33.06
N ARG A 69 22.53 -16.33 -33.77
CA ARG A 69 22.23 -15.20 -34.64
C ARG A 69 23.05 -15.31 -35.93
N TYR A 70 22.44 -14.87 -37.03
CA TYR A 70 23.10 -14.75 -38.33
C TYR A 70 23.47 -13.28 -38.53
N GLN A 71 24.65 -13.03 -39.04
CA GLN A 71 25.12 -11.71 -39.46
C GLN A 71 25.27 -11.71 -40.96
N ILE A 72 24.64 -10.77 -41.65
CA ILE A 72 24.73 -10.56 -43.10
C ILE A 72 25.02 -9.10 -43.41
N GLU A 73 25.54 -8.83 -44.58
CA GLU A 73 25.70 -7.45 -45.09
C GLU A 73 24.99 -7.34 -46.44
N THR A 74 24.21 -6.27 -46.59
CA THR A 74 23.47 -5.96 -47.82
C THR A 74 23.32 -4.46 -48.01
N TYR A 75 22.86 -4.04 -49.17
CA TYR A 75 22.50 -2.65 -49.47
C TYR A 75 21.04 -2.35 -49.18
N ASP A 76 20.22 -3.32 -48.85
CA ASP A 76 18.82 -3.16 -48.53
C ASP A 76 18.64 -2.41 -47.21
N ILE A 77 17.52 -1.71 -47.11
CA ILE A 77 17.18 -0.92 -45.95
C ILE A 77 15.86 -1.44 -45.34
N LEU A 78 15.98 -2.33 -44.35
CA LEU A 78 14.85 -2.85 -43.59
C LEU A 78 14.88 -2.35 -42.15
N PRO A 79 13.71 -2.25 -41.48
CA PRO A 79 13.62 -1.78 -40.11
C PRO A 79 13.96 -2.87 -39.07
N LEU A 80 14.18 -2.44 -37.82
CA LEU A 80 14.29 -3.33 -36.67
C LEU A 80 12.96 -4.03 -36.38
N GLY A 81 13.03 -5.30 -35.96
CA GLY A 81 11.86 -6.10 -35.61
C GLY A 81 11.18 -6.77 -36.79
N GLU A 82 11.60 -6.48 -38.02
CA GLU A 82 11.04 -7.08 -39.23
C GLU A 82 11.34 -8.57 -39.33
N LYS A 83 10.36 -9.33 -39.82
CA LYS A 83 10.50 -10.76 -40.11
C LYS A 83 11.10 -10.95 -41.52
N VAL A 84 12.06 -11.80 -41.63
CA VAL A 84 12.72 -12.19 -42.90
C VAL A 84 12.84 -13.70 -42.99
N LEU A 85 12.65 -14.22 -44.19
CA LEU A 85 12.95 -15.62 -44.48
C LEU A 85 14.45 -15.73 -44.93
N PHE A 86 15.25 -16.43 -44.15
CA PHE A 86 16.67 -16.65 -44.46
C PHE A 86 17.06 -18.10 -44.30
N LYS A 87 17.56 -18.72 -45.38
CA LYS A 87 17.92 -20.15 -45.43
C LYS A 87 16.76 -21.06 -44.98
N GLY A 88 15.56 -20.76 -45.42
CA GLY A 88 14.33 -21.47 -45.03
C GLY A 88 13.96 -21.37 -43.57
N LYS A 89 14.46 -20.35 -42.85
CA LYS A 89 14.14 -20.04 -41.43
C LYS A 89 13.51 -18.70 -41.29
N GLU A 90 12.44 -18.64 -40.52
CA GLU A 90 11.87 -17.36 -40.08
C GLU A 90 12.76 -16.74 -39.00
N LEU A 91 13.31 -15.60 -39.31
CA LEU A 91 14.19 -14.82 -38.44
C LEU A 91 13.68 -13.37 -38.34
N TYR A 92 14.17 -12.66 -37.36
CA TYR A 92 13.81 -11.27 -37.10
C TYR A 92 15.08 -10.42 -37.02
N ILE A 93 15.00 -9.20 -37.55
CA ILE A 93 16.08 -8.22 -37.49
C ILE A 93 16.15 -7.67 -36.07
N GLY A 94 17.11 -8.10 -35.26
CA GLY A 94 17.27 -7.69 -33.87
C GLY A 94 18.32 -6.60 -33.64
N LYS A 95 19.21 -6.37 -34.60
CA LYS A 95 20.23 -5.33 -34.57
C LYS A 95 20.62 -4.93 -35.97
N ILE A 96 20.85 -3.65 -36.22
CA ILE A 96 21.29 -3.06 -37.44
C ILE A 96 22.52 -2.20 -37.18
N GLU A 97 23.56 -2.32 -37.98
CA GLU A 97 24.69 -1.40 -38.04
C GLU A 97 24.77 -0.88 -39.47
N ARG A 98 24.82 0.44 -39.63
CA ARG A 98 24.88 1.10 -40.95
C ARG A 98 26.18 1.89 -41.04
N PHE A 99 26.89 1.74 -42.12
CA PHE A 99 28.17 2.40 -42.36
C PHE A 99 28.47 2.58 -43.85
N PHE A 100 29.40 3.47 -44.14
CA PHE A 100 29.90 3.63 -45.47
C PHE A 100 31.16 2.75 -45.70
N ARG A 101 31.18 2.03 -46.82
CA ARG A 101 32.34 1.26 -47.29
C ARG A 101 32.59 1.62 -48.74
N GLN A 102 33.74 2.20 -49.06
CA GLN A 102 34.14 2.62 -50.42
C GLN A 102 33.08 3.48 -51.12
N GLY A 103 32.45 4.39 -50.38
CA GLY A 103 31.41 5.29 -50.88
C GLY A 103 30.02 4.69 -50.97
N LEU A 104 29.85 3.42 -50.67
CA LEU A 104 28.54 2.75 -50.67
C LEU A 104 27.97 2.65 -49.24
N PHE A 105 26.68 2.83 -49.12
CA PHE A 105 25.95 2.67 -47.84
C PHE A 105 25.64 1.17 -47.67
N VAL A 106 26.18 0.60 -46.60
CA VAL A 106 26.04 -0.83 -46.27
C VAL A 106 25.30 -1.02 -44.99
N SER A 107 24.34 -1.91 -44.97
CA SER A 107 23.59 -2.33 -43.78
C SER A 107 24.11 -3.72 -43.35
N ARG A 108 24.52 -3.82 -42.11
CA ARG A 108 24.84 -5.10 -41.45
C ARG A 108 23.69 -5.46 -40.54
N TYR A 109 23.03 -6.56 -40.82
CA TYR A 109 21.91 -7.09 -40.09
C TYR A 109 22.30 -8.25 -39.20
N TYR A 110 21.78 -8.27 -37.98
CA TYR A 110 21.86 -9.41 -37.10
C TYR A 110 20.47 -10.02 -36.96
N LEU A 111 20.32 -11.24 -37.49
CA LEU A 111 19.04 -11.95 -37.53
C LEU A 111 18.98 -12.97 -36.41
N TYR A 112 17.86 -12.97 -35.72
CA TYR A 112 17.61 -13.81 -34.56
C TYR A 112 16.35 -14.65 -34.76
N PHE A 113 16.30 -15.81 -34.13
CA PHE A 113 15.01 -16.44 -33.88
C PHE A 113 14.20 -15.62 -32.87
N ALA A 114 12.86 -15.71 -32.89
CA ALA A 114 11.99 -15.00 -31.98
C ALA A 114 12.36 -15.19 -30.50
N GLU A 115 12.77 -16.43 -30.15
CA GLU A 115 13.21 -16.77 -28.80
C GLU A 115 14.49 -16.01 -28.38
N GLY A 116 15.35 -15.68 -29.35
CA GLY A 116 16.58 -14.89 -29.12
C GLY A 116 16.31 -13.43 -28.74
N LEU A 117 15.22 -12.87 -29.24
CA LEU A 117 14.81 -11.49 -29.01
C LEU A 117 13.88 -11.32 -27.80
N ARG A 118 13.34 -12.42 -27.28
CA ARG A 118 12.48 -12.38 -26.10
C ARG A 118 13.25 -11.85 -24.90
N LYS A 119 12.74 -10.76 -24.30
CA LYS A 119 13.27 -10.18 -23.06
C LYS A 119 12.93 -11.06 -21.86
N LEU A 120 13.90 -11.28 -20.98
CA LEU A 120 13.62 -11.82 -19.65
C LEU A 120 13.11 -10.68 -18.76
N LYS A 121 12.14 -10.98 -17.92
CA LYS A 121 11.64 -10.00 -16.93
C LYS A 121 12.82 -9.54 -16.06
N TYR A 122 12.98 -8.26 -15.93
CA TYR A 122 13.90 -7.64 -15.00
C TYR A 122 13.20 -6.52 -14.21
N TYR A 123 13.80 -6.14 -13.14
CA TYR A 123 13.26 -5.19 -12.18
C TYR A 123 14.16 -3.96 -12.10
N ASN A 124 13.65 -2.88 -11.54
CA ASN A 124 14.45 -1.70 -11.26
C ASN A 124 15.39 -1.99 -10.07
N PRO A 125 16.72 -2.08 -10.27
CA PRO A 125 17.66 -2.43 -9.20
C PRO A 125 17.76 -1.37 -8.11
N PHE A 126 17.35 -0.13 -8.39
CA PHE A 126 17.40 1.00 -7.46
C PHE A 126 16.18 1.08 -6.54
N LEU A 127 15.18 0.21 -6.72
CA LEU A 127 13.94 0.24 -5.94
C LEU A 127 14.05 -0.54 -4.62
N GLY A 128 14.86 -1.62 -4.59
CA GLY A 128 15.00 -2.47 -3.40
C GLY A 128 15.56 -1.70 -2.20
N GLY A 129 14.88 -1.75 -1.05
CA GLY A 129 15.24 -1.05 0.18
C GLY A 129 14.79 0.42 0.24
N VAL A 130 14.07 0.91 -0.76
CA VAL A 130 13.62 2.31 -0.82
C VAL A 130 12.29 2.50 -0.10
N SER A 131 12.15 3.64 0.57
CA SER A 131 10.87 4.16 1.08
C SER A 131 10.52 5.46 0.37
N ILE A 132 9.30 5.54 -0.16
CA ILE A 132 8.78 6.73 -0.84
C ILE A 132 7.61 7.27 -0.02
N ASN A 133 7.62 8.56 0.28
CA ASN A 133 6.53 9.21 0.98
C ASN A 133 5.28 9.28 0.08
N GLY A 134 4.12 9.27 0.73
CA GLY A 134 2.86 9.41 0.04
C GLY A 134 1.75 9.87 0.96
N VAL A 135 0.68 10.36 0.35
CA VAL A 135 -0.55 10.77 1.07
C VAL A 135 -1.64 9.74 0.75
N VAL A 136 -2.29 9.23 1.78
CA VAL A 136 -3.39 8.27 1.66
C VAL A 136 -4.56 8.90 0.91
N THR A 137 -5.05 8.22 -0.11
CA THR A 137 -6.19 8.67 -0.92
C THR A 137 -7.44 7.82 -0.72
N ALA A 138 -7.27 6.55 -0.35
CA ALA A 138 -8.38 5.65 -0.03
C ALA A 138 -7.91 4.51 0.87
N VAL A 139 -8.81 3.93 1.65
CA VAL A 139 -8.55 2.78 2.52
C VAL A 139 -9.61 1.71 2.26
N SER A 140 -9.20 0.45 2.21
CA SER A 140 -10.09 -0.70 2.08
C SER A 140 -9.53 -1.87 2.87
N ARG A 141 -10.23 -2.28 3.92
CA ARG A 141 -9.79 -3.34 4.85
C ARG A 141 -8.38 -3.06 5.40
N ASN A 142 -7.42 -3.95 5.12
CA ASN A 142 -6.01 -3.84 5.53
C ASN A 142 -5.10 -3.27 4.42
N ARG A 143 -5.66 -2.56 3.46
CA ARG A 143 -4.95 -1.97 2.33
C ARG A 143 -5.30 -0.50 2.16
N LEU A 144 -4.38 0.26 1.61
CA LEU A 144 -4.58 1.67 1.30
C LEU A 144 -4.05 2.02 -0.09
N GLN A 145 -4.60 3.06 -0.68
CA GLN A 145 -4.04 3.75 -1.84
C GLN A 145 -3.32 5.01 -1.37
N ALA A 146 -2.19 5.30 -1.95
CA ALA A 146 -1.45 6.52 -1.68
C ALA A 146 -1.07 7.24 -2.97
N GLN A 147 -1.08 8.56 -2.92
CA GLN A 147 -0.45 9.44 -3.88
C GLN A 147 1.00 9.59 -3.47
N LEU A 148 1.94 9.04 -4.25
CA LEU A 148 3.35 9.14 -3.95
C LEU A 148 3.91 10.52 -4.30
N GLU A 149 4.89 11.00 -3.57
CA GLU A 149 5.56 12.28 -3.86
C GLU A 149 6.29 12.29 -5.21
N THR A 150 6.63 11.10 -5.73
CA THR A 150 7.23 10.92 -7.06
C THR A 150 6.22 10.91 -8.20
N ASP A 151 4.92 10.89 -7.91
CA ASP A 151 3.87 10.86 -8.92
C ASP A 151 3.66 12.24 -9.54
N ALA A 152 4.24 12.49 -10.71
CA ALA A 152 4.13 13.76 -11.42
C ALA A 152 2.69 14.07 -11.92
N LEU A 153 1.83 13.08 -12.05
CA LEU A 153 0.48 13.20 -12.59
C LEU A 153 -0.57 12.69 -11.60
N ALA A 154 -1.34 13.61 -11.03
CA ALA A 154 -2.36 13.33 -9.99
C ALA A 154 -3.58 12.49 -10.45
N ASN A 155 -3.73 12.18 -11.77
CA ASN A 155 -4.97 11.66 -12.36
C ASN A 155 -4.91 10.21 -12.83
N TYR A 156 -4.28 9.31 -12.10
CA TYR A 156 -4.34 7.88 -12.42
C TYR A 156 -5.73 7.29 -12.12
N ARG A 157 -6.39 6.74 -13.13
CA ARG A 157 -7.71 6.11 -12.99
C ARG A 157 -7.68 4.80 -12.20
N LYS A 158 -6.53 4.12 -12.10
CA LYS A 158 -6.36 2.88 -11.32
C LYS A 158 -5.18 3.04 -10.38
N LYS A 159 -5.47 3.22 -9.11
CA LYS A 159 -4.47 3.26 -8.05
C LYS A 159 -4.29 1.87 -7.47
N TYR A 160 -3.05 1.53 -7.13
CA TYR A 160 -2.72 0.28 -6.48
C TYR A 160 -3.07 0.35 -4.98
N PHE A 161 -3.60 -0.74 -4.45
CA PHE A 161 -3.85 -0.89 -3.02
C PHE A 161 -2.67 -1.61 -2.35
N PHE A 162 -1.86 -0.87 -1.62
CA PHE A 162 -0.74 -1.38 -0.85
C PHE A 162 -1.25 -2.07 0.42
N PRO A 163 -0.73 -3.27 0.80
CA PRO A 163 -0.93 -3.79 2.14
C PRO A 163 -0.40 -2.81 3.17
N PHE A 164 -1.06 -2.68 4.33
CA PHE A 164 -0.58 -1.84 5.41
C PHE A 164 0.08 -2.70 6.49
N SER A 165 1.30 -2.35 6.87
CA SER A 165 2.03 -2.99 7.96
C SER A 165 1.57 -2.40 9.30
N THR A 166 1.06 -3.23 10.18
CA THR A 166 0.66 -2.87 11.55
C THR A 166 1.66 -3.41 12.57
N VAL A 167 1.58 -2.92 13.81
CA VAL A 167 2.47 -3.32 14.91
C VAL A 167 2.33 -4.81 15.26
N ALA A 168 1.09 -5.34 15.19
CA ALA A 168 0.81 -6.74 15.43
C ALA A 168 -0.34 -7.20 14.53
N ALA A 169 -0.17 -8.36 13.88
CA ALA A 169 -1.18 -9.00 13.05
C ALA A 169 -1.06 -10.52 13.13
N SER A 170 -2.20 -11.19 13.22
CA SER A 170 -2.29 -12.65 13.19
C SER A 170 -3.11 -13.11 11.97
N PRO A 171 -2.90 -14.35 11.48
CA PRO A 171 -3.62 -14.88 10.32
C PRO A 171 -5.14 -14.96 10.50
N ASP A 172 -5.62 -15.06 11.73
CA ASP A 172 -7.05 -15.09 12.10
C ASP A 172 -7.71 -13.71 12.10
N GLY A 173 -6.93 -12.64 11.80
CA GLY A 173 -7.37 -11.25 11.80
C GLY A 173 -7.31 -10.55 13.15
N SER A 174 -6.85 -11.22 14.20
CA SER A 174 -6.56 -10.58 15.48
C SER A 174 -5.28 -9.73 15.41
N GLY A 175 -5.16 -8.75 16.30
CA GLY A 175 -4.01 -7.87 16.37
C GLY A 175 -4.40 -6.40 16.50
N TRP A 176 -3.50 -5.53 16.12
CA TRP A 176 -3.71 -4.07 16.21
C TRP A 176 -4.21 -3.51 14.89
N TYR A 177 -5.50 -3.22 14.79
CA TYR A 177 -6.07 -2.62 13.60
C TYR A 177 -6.19 -1.10 13.79
N CYS A 178 -5.21 -0.36 13.26
CA CYS A 178 -5.18 1.09 13.27
C CYS A 178 -4.77 1.59 11.88
N MET A 179 -5.75 1.69 10.98
CA MET A 179 -5.52 2.13 9.60
C MET A 179 -5.43 3.65 9.52
N PRO A 180 -4.47 4.18 8.73
CA PRO A 180 -4.43 5.60 8.42
C PRO A 180 -5.67 6.03 7.63
N ARG A 181 -6.00 7.30 7.68
CA ARG A 181 -7.15 7.91 7.00
C ARG A 181 -6.75 8.57 5.70
N PRO A 182 -7.68 8.78 4.75
CA PRO A 182 -7.44 9.67 3.62
C PRO A 182 -6.96 11.05 4.11
N GLY A 183 -5.85 11.51 3.52
CA GLY A 183 -5.14 12.72 3.94
C GLY A 183 -3.92 12.49 4.83
N ASP A 184 -3.83 11.34 5.50
CA ASP A 184 -2.66 11.01 6.30
C ASP A 184 -1.43 10.72 5.42
N GLN A 185 -0.26 11.02 5.95
CA GLN A 185 1.01 10.68 5.30
C GLN A 185 1.40 9.24 5.65
N VAL A 186 1.96 8.54 4.71
CA VAL A 186 2.50 7.18 4.85
C VAL A 186 3.80 7.05 4.07
N ARG A 187 4.55 6.00 4.34
CA ARG A 187 5.66 5.59 3.50
C ARG A 187 5.33 4.28 2.82
N ILE A 188 5.60 4.21 1.52
CA ILE A 188 5.55 2.96 0.78
C ILE A 188 6.96 2.40 0.73
N PHE A 189 7.15 1.27 1.36
CA PHE A 189 8.42 0.57 1.43
C PHE A 189 8.48 -0.54 0.37
N PHE A 190 9.60 -0.62 -0.31
CA PHE A 190 9.90 -1.62 -1.33
C PHE A 190 11.01 -2.54 -0.81
N PRO A 191 10.69 -3.70 -0.22
CA PRO A 191 11.69 -4.59 0.36
C PRO A 191 12.64 -5.17 -0.67
N THR A 192 12.16 -5.35 -1.89
CA THR A 192 12.92 -5.85 -3.04
C THR A 192 12.70 -4.98 -4.26
N ALA A 193 13.32 -5.34 -5.37
CA ALA A 193 13.09 -4.70 -6.66
C ALA A 193 11.73 -5.08 -7.29
N ASP A 194 10.98 -6.06 -6.74
CA ASP A 194 9.63 -6.38 -7.20
C ASP A 194 8.61 -5.45 -6.54
N GLU A 195 8.04 -4.54 -7.31
CA GLU A 195 7.04 -3.58 -6.86
C GLU A 195 5.81 -4.24 -6.22
N LYS A 196 5.52 -5.50 -6.54
CA LYS A 196 4.38 -6.25 -5.99
C LYS A 196 4.55 -6.60 -4.51
N GLU A 197 5.78 -6.60 -4.02
CA GLU A 197 6.10 -6.89 -2.61
C GLU A 197 6.04 -5.64 -1.73
N SER A 198 5.77 -4.47 -2.33
CA SER A 198 5.67 -3.21 -1.61
C SER A 198 4.50 -3.17 -0.64
N TYR A 199 4.69 -2.49 0.47
CA TYR A 199 3.67 -2.26 1.47
C TYR A 199 3.82 -0.88 2.13
N ALA A 200 2.72 -0.37 2.66
CA ALA A 200 2.70 0.86 3.41
C ALA A 200 3.11 0.62 4.86
N ILE A 201 3.94 1.50 5.39
CA ILE A 201 4.33 1.55 6.80
C ILE A 201 3.86 2.84 7.43
N ALA A 202 3.88 2.87 8.78
CA ALA A 202 3.40 3.98 9.57
C ALA A 202 4.10 5.32 9.25
N ASN A 203 3.43 6.37 9.61
CA ASN A 203 3.75 7.76 9.45
C ASN A 203 4.96 8.23 10.25
N ILE A 204 5.58 9.28 9.74
CA ILE A 204 6.26 10.25 10.58
C ILE A 204 5.22 11.29 10.99
N GLN A 205 5.09 11.55 12.27
CA GLN A 205 4.25 12.61 12.78
C GLN A 205 4.80 13.95 12.26
N GLY A 206 3.98 14.71 11.53
CA GLY A 206 4.43 15.94 10.88
C GLY A 206 4.63 17.09 11.87
N ASP A 207 5.47 18.05 11.49
CA ASP A 207 5.78 19.26 12.24
C ASP A 207 4.67 20.35 12.19
N SER A 208 3.43 19.96 11.86
CA SER A 208 2.31 20.91 11.97
C SER A 208 2.23 21.39 13.41
N SER A 209 2.40 22.69 13.64
CA SER A 209 2.34 23.31 14.96
C SER A 209 1.10 22.79 15.69
N PRO A 210 1.26 21.94 16.70
CA PRO A 210 0.13 21.45 17.44
C PRO A 210 -0.49 22.60 18.21
N ALA A 211 -1.81 22.58 18.35
CA ALA A 211 -2.45 23.37 19.40
C ALA A 211 -1.77 23.07 20.75
N SER A 212 -1.73 24.03 21.65
CA SER A 212 -1.06 23.90 22.96
C SER A 212 -1.46 22.64 23.74
N ASP A 213 -2.66 22.11 23.45
CA ASP A 213 -3.24 20.93 24.12
C ASP A 213 -3.04 19.62 23.31
N SER A 214 -2.26 19.67 22.24
CA SER A 214 -1.94 18.46 21.47
C SER A 214 -1.05 17.51 22.28
N PRO A 215 -1.26 16.19 22.21
CA PRO A 215 -0.35 15.19 22.78
C PRO A 215 1.11 15.40 22.41
N MET A 216 1.37 15.95 21.21
CA MET A 216 2.73 16.25 20.73
C MET A 216 3.45 17.33 21.54
N SER A 217 2.73 18.19 22.27
CA SER A 217 3.32 19.19 23.16
C SER A 217 3.87 18.60 24.46
N ARG A 218 3.51 17.36 24.78
CA ARG A 218 3.90 16.65 26.01
C ARG A 218 4.41 15.23 25.69
N PRO A 219 5.66 15.08 25.28
CA PRO A 219 6.21 13.80 24.82
C PRO A 219 6.36 12.74 25.94
N ASP A 220 6.24 13.12 27.19
CA ASP A 220 6.17 12.26 28.37
C ASP A 220 4.84 11.49 28.48
N LEU A 221 3.76 12.04 27.94
CA LEU A 221 2.46 11.38 27.89
C LEU A 221 2.39 10.39 26.73
N LYS A 222 1.62 9.33 26.93
CA LYS A 222 1.33 8.35 25.89
C LYS A 222 -0.17 8.24 25.72
N ASP A 223 -0.65 8.36 24.49
CA ASP A 223 -2.06 8.22 24.22
C ASP A 223 -2.37 7.57 22.87
N ILE A 224 -3.60 7.08 22.76
CA ILE A 224 -4.24 6.69 21.52
C ILE A 224 -5.46 7.58 21.39
N THR A 225 -5.40 8.56 20.50
CA THR A 225 -6.46 9.58 20.35
C THR A 225 -7.05 9.55 18.95
N MET A 226 -8.39 9.64 18.89
CA MET A 226 -9.14 9.78 17.64
C MET A 226 -9.53 11.26 17.43
N PRO A 227 -9.68 11.72 16.16
CA PRO A 227 -10.06 13.11 15.89
C PRO A 227 -11.38 13.57 16.49
N ASP A 228 -12.29 12.63 16.79
CA ASP A 228 -13.58 12.88 17.45
C ASP A 228 -13.48 12.94 18.99
N GLY A 229 -12.27 12.96 19.54
CA GLY A 229 -12.00 13.10 20.97
C GLY A 229 -12.07 11.82 21.80
N LYS A 230 -12.25 10.66 21.15
CA LYS A 230 -12.09 9.38 21.86
C LYS A 230 -10.62 9.12 22.14
N ALA A 231 -10.28 8.74 23.38
CA ALA A 231 -8.90 8.56 23.77
C ALA A 231 -8.71 7.47 24.84
N VAL A 232 -7.55 6.83 24.78
CA VAL A 232 -6.96 6.07 25.89
C VAL A 232 -5.65 6.75 26.22
N ARG A 233 -5.49 7.26 27.45
CA ARG A 233 -4.36 8.09 27.86
C ARG A 233 -3.68 7.52 29.09
N PHE A 234 -2.35 7.52 29.07
CA PHE A 234 -1.51 7.35 30.26
C PHE A 234 -1.11 8.75 30.73
N ILE A 235 -1.81 9.25 31.73
CA ILE A 235 -1.60 10.57 32.31
C ILE A 235 -0.69 10.48 33.55
N GLU A 236 -0.15 11.60 34.02
CA GLU A 236 0.71 11.63 35.20
C GLU A 236 0.02 11.01 36.43
N GLY A 237 -1.30 11.24 36.59
CA GLY A 237 -2.09 10.75 37.71
C GLY A 237 -2.72 9.36 37.53
N GLY A 238 -2.52 8.66 36.39
CA GLY A 238 -3.17 7.37 36.16
C GLY A 238 -3.43 7.01 34.71
N ILE A 239 -4.46 6.20 34.48
CA ILE A 239 -4.95 5.79 33.15
C ILE A 239 -6.37 6.28 32.96
N GLN A 240 -6.65 6.93 31.83
CA GLN A 240 -7.95 7.50 31.51
C GLN A 240 -8.50 6.98 30.18
N LEU A 241 -9.75 6.53 30.18
CA LEU A 241 -10.58 6.40 28.97
C LEU A 241 -11.44 7.64 28.86
N ALA A 242 -11.47 8.30 27.68
CA ALA A 242 -12.23 9.52 27.48
C ALA A 242 -13.02 9.48 26.18
N VAL A 243 -14.17 10.10 26.16
CA VAL A 243 -15.03 10.31 24.99
C VAL A 243 -15.54 11.76 24.93
N GLY A 244 -15.85 12.20 23.72
CA GLY A 244 -16.49 13.52 23.50
C GLY A 244 -15.67 14.70 24.01
N GLY A 245 -14.34 14.66 24.00
CA GLY A 245 -13.53 15.75 24.54
C GLY A 245 -13.56 15.83 26.06
N ASN A 246 -13.64 14.71 26.77
CA ASN A 246 -13.76 14.54 28.22
C ASN A 246 -15.19 14.73 28.80
N LYS A 247 -16.21 14.71 27.95
CA LYS A 247 -17.61 14.69 28.45
C LYS A 247 -17.97 13.44 29.23
N GLY A 248 -17.32 12.32 28.89
CA GLY A 248 -17.39 11.08 29.67
C GLY A 248 -15.97 10.52 29.87
N THR A 249 -15.64 10.21 31.14
CA THR A 249 -14.32 9.65 31.50
C THR A 249 -14.45 8.49 32.48
N VAL A 250 -13.56 7.51 32.33
CA VAL A 250 -13.26 6.49 33.35
C VAL A 250 -11.76 6.60 33.65
N THR A 251 -11.43 6.90 34.88
CA THR A 251 -10.05 7.13 35.33
C THR A 251 -9.68 6.15 36.43
N LEU A 252 -8.53 5.48 36.29
CA LEU A 252 -7.87 4.75 37.36
C LEU A 252 -6.68 5.60 37.82
N THR A 253 -6.69 6.05 39.07
CA THR A 253 -5.63 6.90 39.60
C THR A 253 -4.47 6.09 40.20
N ASN A 254 -3.30 6.72 40.34
CA ASN A 254 -2.12 6.10 40.95
C ASN A 254 -2.34 5.76 42.44
N ASP A 255 -3.27 6.47 43.10
CA ASP A 255 -3.66 6.24 44.48
C ASP A 255 -4.61 5.04 44.66
N GLY A 256 -4.93 4.35 43.56
CA GLY A 256 -5.81 3.17 43.58
C GLY A 256 -7.31 3.49 43.48
N ASN A 257 -7.71 4.72 43.17
CA ASN A 257 -9.11 5.07 43.02
C ASN A 257 -9.59 4.78 41.58
N ALA A 258 -10.88 4.47 41.46
CA ALA A 258 -11.59 4.43 40.19
C ALA A 258 -12.67 5.48 40.14
N GLU A 259 -12.68 6.32 39.11
CA GLU A 259 -13.63 7.41 38.92
C GLU A 259 -14.37 7.28 37.60
N ILE A 260 -15.70 7.43 37.63
CA ILE A 260 -16.54 7.53 36.42
C ILE A 260 -17.23 8.86 36.47
N VAL A 261 -16.96 9.72 35.51
CA VAL A 261 -17.52 11.07 35.39
C VAL A 261 -18.13 11.24 34.00
N THR A 262 -19.34 11.80 33.95
CA THR A 262 -20.02 12.10 32.70
C THR A 262 -20.83 13.38 32.84
N ASP A 263 -20.97 14.12 31.75
CA ASP A 263 -21.84 15.31 31.67
C ASP A 263 -23.33 14.93 31.49
N ASP A 264 -23.60 13.64 31.23
CA ASP A 264 -24.93 13.08 30.94
C ASP A 264 -25.22 11.88 31.86
N ASP A 265 -25.99 10.91 31.44
CA ASP A 265 -26.44 9.77 32.24
C ASP A 265 -25.38 8.68 32.42
N ILE A 266 -25.45 7.97 33.54
CA ILE A 266 -24.76 6.69 33.76
C ILE A 266 -25.83 5.61 33.91
N GLU A 267 -25.83 4.63 32.98
CA GLU A 267 -26.65 3.43 33.06
C GLU A 267 -25.80 2.21 33.38
N ILE A 268 -26.19 1.47 34.44
CA ILE A 268 -25.54 0.21 34.81
C ILE A 268 -26.60 -0.89 34.73
N SER A 269 -26.48 -1.82 33.80
CA SER A 269 -27.40 -2.94 33.66
C SER A 269 -26.64 -4.27 33.58
N ALA A 270 -27.22 -5.31 34.15
CA ALA A 270 -26.69 -6.67 34.10
C ALA A 270 -27.82 -7.68 33.93
N ALA A 271 -27.55 -8.82 33.24
CA ALA A 271 -28.53 -9.88 33.04
C ALA A 271 -28.92 -10.60 34.33
N GLU A 272 -28.00 -10.67 35.32
CA GLU A 272 -28.27 -11.39 36.57
C GLU A 272 -28.28 -10.48 37.79
N ALA A 273 -27.18 -9.78 38.08
CA ALA A 273 -27.08 -8.96 39.28
C ALA A 273 -26.09 -7.79 39.11
N VAL A 274 -26.41 -6.67 39.78
CA VAL A 274 -25.46 -5.59 40.07
C VAL A 274 -25.29 -5.52 41.59
N CYS A 275 -24.05 -5.71 42.06
CA CYS A 275 -23.71 -5.75 43.49
C CYS A 275 -22.76 -4.60 43.83
N PHE A 276 -23.03 -3.86 44.85
CA PHE A 276 -22.15 -2.85 45.44
C PHE A 276 -21.79 -3.30 46.85
N SER A 277 -20.52 -3.40 47.20
CA SER A 277 -20.04 -3.82 48.49
C SER A 277 -18.85 -2.97 48.93
N THR A 278 -18.80 -2.59 50.20
CA THR A 278 -17.69 -1.85 50.78
C THR A 278 -17.57 -2.22 52.26
N ASP A 279 -16.36 -2.26 52.80
CA ASP A 279 -16.12 -2.42 54.21
C ASP A 279 -16.32 -1.12 55.02
N GLY A 280 -16.46 -0.02 54.32
CA GLY A 280 -16.67 1.29 54.90
C GLY A 280 -18.09 1.83 54.65
N MET A 281 -18.19 3.08 54.23
CA MET A 281 -19.45 3.76 54.01
C MET A 281 -19.81 3.75 52.50
N MET A 282 -21.06 3.42 52.20
CA MET A 282 -21.65 3.65 50.86
C MET A 282 -22.54 4.91 50.97
N SER A 283 -22.29 5.91 50.10
CA SER A 283 -23.08 7.13 50.01
C SER A 283 -23.72 7.24 48.64
N VAL A 284 -25.00 7.55 48.62
CA VAL A 284 -25.74 7.87 47.38
C VAL A 284 -26.35 9.25 47.56
N THR A 285 -26.04 10.19 46.68
CA THR A 285 -26.51 11.56 46.73
C THR A 285 -27.17 11.93 45.41
N ALA A 286 -28.32 12.55 45.46
CA ALA A 286 -29.00 13.09 44.28
C ALA A 286 -29.53 14.49 44.57
N GLY A 287 -29.55 15.35 43.55
CA GLY A 287 -30.05 16.74 43.66
C GLY A 287 -31.56 16.83 43.89
N SER A 288 -32.33 15.82 43.47
CA SER A 288 -33.80 15.87 43.56
C SER A 288 -34.44 14.60 44.10
N ARG A 289 -34.03 13.42 43.65
CA ARG A 289 -34.69 12.16 43.99
C ARG A 289 -33.77 10.97 43.92
N ILE A 290 -33.89 10.05 44.87
CA ILE A 290 -33.36 8.69 44.82
C ILE A 290 -34.54 7.73 44.80
N GLN A 291 -34.55 6.77 43.89
CA GLN A 291 -35.63 5.81 43.71
C GLN A 291 -35.12 4.38 43.50
N PHE A 292 -35.73 3.44 44.21
CA PHE A 292 -35.50 2.00 44.04
C PHE A 292 -36.83 1.37 43.67
N ILE A 293 -36.92 0.74 42.52
CA ILE A 293 -38.14 0.12 41.98
C ILE A 293 -37.84 -1.31 41.60
N ASN A 294 -38.79 -2.22 41.87
CA ASN A 294 -38.79 -3.56 41.27
C ASN A 294 -40.00 -3.77 40.34
N ASP A 295 -39.93 -4.73 39.47
CA ASP A 295 -40.98 -5.03 38.49
C ASP A 295 -42.30 -5.48 39.12
N ALA A 296 -42.30 -5.93 40.35
CA ALA A 296 -43.51 -6.31 41.12
C ALA A 296 -44.22 -5.09 41.79
N GLY A 297 -43.75 -3.88 41.52
CA GLY A 297 -44.38 -2.65 41.99
C GLY A 297 -43.91 -2.14 43.35
N GLY A 298 -42.92 -2.78 43.97
CA GLY A 298 -42.27 -2.26 45.18
C GLY A 298 -41.41 -1.04 44.84
N ASN A 299 -41.56 0.05 45.58
CA ASN A 299 -40.88 1.31 45.35
C ASN A 299 -40.45 1.97 46.64
N ILE A 300 -39.18 2.42 46.71
CA ILE A 300 -38.69 3.33 47.76
C ILE A 300 -38.26 4.62 47.06
N THR A 301 -38.84 5.71 47.44
CA THR A 301 -38.53 7.04 46.91
C THR A 301 -38.09 7.98 48.02
N VAL A 302 -36.94 8.61 47.86
CA VAL A 302 -36.42 9.65 48.76
C VAL A 302 -36.37 10.96 47.99
N THR A 303 -37.01 12.00 48.54
CA THR A 303 -36.97 13.37 48.00
C THR A 303 -36.46 14.29 49.11
N ASP A 304 -36.32 15.58 48.82
CA ASP A 304 -35.99 16.63 49.79
C ASP A 304 -36.99 16.76 50.93
N GLU A 305 -38.27 16.42 50.69
CA GLU A 305 -39.35 16.57 51.70
C GLU A 305 -39.82 15.26 52.34
N THR A 306 -39.69 14.11 51.63
CA THR A 306 -40.32 12.85 52.07
C THR A 306 -39.51 11.62 51.78
N VAL A 307 -39.69 10.58 52.59
CA VAL A 307 -39.34 9.18 52.28
C VAL A 307 -40.66 8.41 52.11
N LYS A 308 -40.93 7.91 50.92
CA LYS A 308 -42.12 7.17 50.58
C LYS A 308 -41.77 5.70 50.30
N ILE A 309 -42.46 4.78 50.93
CA ILE A 309 -42.31 3.33 50.68
C ILE A 309 -43.65 2.80 50.20
N ASP A 310 -43.75 2.32 48.99
CA ASP A 310 -44.94 1.66 48.42
C ASP A 310 -44.63 0.17 48.21
N ALA A 311 -45.42 -0.68 48.86
CA ALA A 311 -45.33 -2.14 48.73
C ALA A 311 -46.66 -2.79 49.11
N ALA A 312 -46.92 -3.97 48.61
CA ALA A 312 -48.13 -4.72 49.01
C ALA A 312 -48.16 -5.08 50.48
N MET A 313 -47.00 -5.18 51.15
CA MET A 313 -46.87 -5.39 52.60
C MET A 313 -45.59 -4.72 53.05
N ILE A 314 -45.67 -4.00 54.16
CA ILE A 314 -44.52 -3.43 54.89
C ILE A 314 -44.42 -4.14 56.23
N ILE A 315 -43.32 -4.85 56.47
CA ILE A 315 -43.06 -5.56 57.74
C ILE A 315 -42.13 -4.68 58.56
N ASN A 316 -42.56 -4.27 59.71
CA ASN A 316 -41.77 -3.53 60.68
C ASN A 316 -41.52 -4.47 61.88
N ASN A 317 -40.25 -4.94 62.07
CA ASN A 317 -39.88 -5.83 63.14
C ASN A 317 -39.32 -5.06 64.34
#